data_1582b3efae3568bea881bc813139fcd4
#
_entry.id   1582b3efae3568bea881bc813139fcd4
#
_cell.length_a   1.000
_cell.length_b   1.000
_cell.length_c   1.000
_cell.angle_alpha   90.00
_cell.angle_beta   90.00
_cell.angle_gamma   90.00
#
_symmetry.space_group_name_H-M   'P 1'
#
loop_
_entity.id
_entity.type
_entity.pdbx_description
1 polymer ?
#
loop_
_entity_poly.entity_id
_entity_poly.type
_entity_poly.pdbx_seq_one_letter_code
_entity_poly.pdbx_strand_id
1 'polypeptide(L)'
;MDAKLSNAAVCLTVCFLTQAANGATFRTANFEVTAPTEQLAQKVGKCAEVWREDLAIQWLGEKLPNWYKPCPISVKVGQIGAGGSTTFTFDNGEVFGWRMKVQGSEERILDSVIPHEVNHTIFASHFRRPLPRWADEGAATLFEHRSEQARQLNTLNRVVKTSKRIPLQELLTIREYPEAMEDVLTLYAEGYSLASFLMRQKKGENARKVYLDFLEDAMRSNWDQAIRKHYGFENVQSLERDWTGWILAGSPNTTSKEEVQVASTDARAEEIVLASNAEPANVIRFQSP
;
A
#
# COMPACT_ATOMS: atom_id res chain seq x y z
N MET A 1 -36.13 50.60 60.16
CA MET A 1 -36.91 49.67 59.33
C MET A 1 -36.09 49.43 58.05
N ASP A 2 -35.17 48.48 58.11
CA ASP A 2 -34.23 48.20 57.02
C ASP A 2 -34.60 46.85 56.38
N ALA A 3 -35.08 46.95 55.13
CA ALA A 3 -35.35 45.74 54.32
C ALA A 3 -34.12 45.26 53.65
N LYS A 4 -33.58 44.07 54.03
CA LYS A 4 -32.52 43.39 53.38
C LYS A 4 -33.05 42.63 52.15
N LEU A 5 -32.69 43.08 50.97
CA LEU A 5 -32.86 42.35 49.71
C LEU A 5 -31.79 41.23 49.62
N SER A 6 -32.26 40.01 49.59
CA SER A 6 -31.40 38.81 49.38
C SER A 6 -31.28 38.55 47.87
N ASN A 7 -30.09 38.70 47.31
CA ASN A 7 -29.79 38.28 45.95
C ASN A 7 -29.47 36.78 45.93
N ALA A 8 -30.39 35.99 45.41
CA ALA A 8 -30.10 34.58 45.10
C ALA A 8 -29.47 34.50 43.71
N ALA A 9 -28.15 34.20 43.67
CA ALA A 9 -27.45 33.91 42.45
C ALA A 9 -27.77 32.46 41.99
N VAL A 10 -28.51 32.34 40.88
CA VAL A 10 -28.75 31.05 40.25
C VAL A 10 -27.51 30.70 39.41
N CYS A 11 -26.72 29.76 39.87
CA CYS A 11 -25.57 29.21 39.16
C CYS A 11 -26.06 28.16 38.16
N LEU A 12 -26.19 28.53 36.88
CA LEU A 12 -26.46 27.58 35.79
C LEU A 12 -25.14 26.80 35.50
N THR A 13 -25.08 25.61 36.04
CA THR A 13 -23.98 24.64 35.68
C THR A 13 -24.32 24.07 34.31
N VAL A 14 -23.69 24.59 33.26
CA VAL A 14 -23.71 24.00 31.92
C VAL A 14 -22.78 22.78 31.95
N CYS A 15 -23.34 21.58 32.10
CA CYS A 15 -22.60 20.34 31.89
C CYS A 15 -22.31 20.20 30.39
N PHE A 16 -21.10 20.55 30.00
CA PHE A 16 -20.57 20.08 28.71
C PHE A 16 -20.35 18.58 28.83
N LEU A 17 -21.30 17.81 28.31
CA LEU A 17 -21.08 16.38 28.00
C LEU A 17 -20.03 16.35 26.87
N THR A 18 -18.76 16.20 27.22
CA THR A 18 -17.75 15.77 26.29
C THR A 18 -18.12 14.35 25.87
N GLN A 19 -18.89 14.22 24.80
CA GLN A 19 -19.00 12.94 24.12
C GLN A 19 -17.56 12.59 23.67
N ALA A 20 -16.94 11.63 24.33
CA ALA A 20 -15.82 10.92 23.76
C ALA A 20 -16.33 10.42 22.41
N ALA A 21 -15.77 10.94 21.33
CA ALA A 21 -16.08 10.50 19.98
C ALA A 21 -15.56 9.04 19.85
N ASN A 22 -16.35 8.10 20.34
CA ASN A 22 -16.17 6.70 19.99
C ASN A 22 -16.43 6.62 18.49
N GLY A 23 -15.38 6.34 17.71
CA GLY A 23 -15.51 6.15 16.27
C GLY A 23 -16.59 5.11 15.97
N ALA A 24 -17.30 5.30 14.88
CA ALA A 24 -18.27 4.33 14.40
C ALA A 24 -17.54 3.08 13.88
N THR A 25 -18.13 1.90 14.12
CA THR A 25 -17.57 0.61 13.69
C THR A 25 -18.47 -0.04 12.65
N PHE A 26 -17.85 -0.54 11.57
CA PHE A 26 -18.53 -1.32 10.55
C PHE A 26 -17.77 -2.63 10.31
N ARG A 27 -18.49 -3.75 10.20
CA ARG A 27 -17.89 -5.07 10.02
C ARG A 27 -18.29 -5.70 8.70
N THR A 28 -17.32 -6.27 8.01
CA THR A 28 -17.46 -7.11 6.83
C THR A 28 -17.03 -8.55 7.15
N ALA A 29 -16.89 -9.39 6.13
CA ALA A 29 -16.40 -10.75 6.32
C ALA A 29 -14.94 -10.79 6.81
N ASN A 30 -14.09 -9.91 6.27
CA ASN A 30 -12.65 -9.93 6.53
C ASN A 30 -12.12 -8.70 7.26
N PHE A 31 -12.92 -7.64 7.44
CA PHE A 31 -12.46 -6.40 8.06
C PHE A 31 -13.43 -5.89 9.12
N GLU A 32 -12.86 -5.26 10.16
CA GLU A 32 -13.62 -4.52 11.19
C GLU A 32 -13.07 -3.10 11.25
N VAL A 33 -13.82 -2.16 10.68
CA VAL A 33 -13.34 -0.77 10.45
C VAL A 33 -13.87 0.15 11.53
N THR A 34 -12.96 0.89 12.18
CA THR A 34 -13.30 2.00 13.08
C THR A 34 -12.92 3.33 12.41
N ALA A 35 -13.90 4.21 12.22
CA ALA A 35 -13.73 5.50 11.57
C ALA A 35 -14.53 6.60 12.30
N PRO A 36 -14.26 7.90 12.03
CA PRO A 36 -15.01 9.00 12.66
C PRO A 36 -16.52 8.98 12.41
N THR A 37 -16.97 8.40 11.28
CA THR A 37 -18.39 8.26 10.93
C THR A 37 -18.71 6.86 10.45
N GLU A 38 -19.95 6.41 10.65
CA GLU A 38 -20.42 5.10 10.16
C GLU A 38 -20.33 5.02 8.63
N GLN A 39 -20.68 6.08 7.94
CA GLN A 39 -20.63 6.14 6.48
C GLN A 39 -19.20 5.90 5.95
N LEU A 40 -18.19 6.52 6.58
CA LEU A 40 -16.79 6.31 6.21
C LEU A 40 -16.35 4.89 6.56
N ALA A 41 -16.73 4.36 7.73
CA ALA A 41 -16.41 2.99 8.10
C ALA A 41 -16.97 1.97 7.09
N GLN A 42 -18.22 2.18 6.63
CA GLN A 42 -18.85 1.36 5.58
C GLN A 42 -18.12 1.45 4.24
N LYS A 43 -17.74 2.66 3.79
CA LYS A 43 -17.00 2.86 2.54
C LYS A 43 -15.66 2.14 2.58
N VAL A 44 -14.87 2.35 3.63
CA VAL A 44 -13.56 1.74 3.79
C VAL A 44 -13.67 0.20 3.87
N GLY A 45 -14.62 -0.33 4.64
CA GLY A 45 -14.80 -1.77 4.78
C GLY A 45 -15.18 -2.44 3.45
N LYS A 46 -16.12 -1.86 2.71
CA LYS A 46 -16.51 -2.37 1.39
C LYS A 46 -15.36 -2.27 0.38
N CYS A 47 -14.65 -1.13 0.36
CA CYS A 47 -13.49 -0.92 -0.49
C CYS A 47 -12.39 -1.97 -0.21
N ALA A 48 -12.08 -2.23 1.07
CA ALA A 48 -11.08 -3.23 1.46
C ALA A 48 -11.46 -4.66 1.01
N GLU A 49 -12.75 -5.04 1.10
CA GLU A 49 -13.21 -6.34 0.58
C GLU A 49 -13.05 -6.45 -0.92
N VAL A 50 -13.45 -5.42 -1.67
CA VAL A 50 -13.31 -5.39 -3.13
C VAL A 50 -11.83 -5.55 -3.51
N TRP A 51 -10.95 -4.75 -2.91
CA TRP A 51 -9.51 -4.86 -3.19
C TRP A 51 -8.92 -6.20 -2.77
N ARG A 52 -9.39 -6.78 -1.65
CA ARG A 52 -8.91 -8.11 -1.22
C ARG A 52 -9.28 -9.19 -2.23
N GLU A 53 -10.48 -9.16 -2.77
CA GLU A 53 -10.91 -10.09 -3.81
C GLU A 53 -10.17 -9.86 -5.11
N ASP A 54 -10.15 -8.61 -5.61
CA ASP A 54 -9.54 -8.26 -6.89
C ASP A 54 -8.03 -8.54 -6.90
N LEU A 55 -7.31 -8.17 -5.85
CA LEU A 55 -5.87 -8.43 -5.75
C LEU A 55 -5.55 -9.91 -5.64
N ALA A 56 -6.35 -10.68 -4.89
CA ALA A 56 -6.16 -12.13 -4.81
C ALA A 56 -6.33 -12.78 -6.21
N ILE A 57 -7.37 -12.42 -6.96
CA ILE A 57 -7.59 -12.91 -8.31
C ILE A 57 -6.46 -12.46 -9.24
N GLN A 58 -6.04 -11.19 -9.17
CA GLN A 58 -5.01 -10.66 -10.05
C GLN A 58 -3.63 -11.30 -9.80
N TRP A 59 -3.24 -11.54 -8.54
CA TRP A 59 -1.96 -12.13 -8.20
C TRP A 59 -1.96 -13.66 -8.25
N LEU A 60 -3.00 -14.28 -7.67
CA LEU A 60 -3.04 -15.72 -7.40
C LEU A 60 -3.92 -16.50 -8.38
N GLY A 61 -4.77 -15.81 -9.16
CA GLY A 61 -5.74 -16.42 -10.07
C GLY A 61 -7.01 -16.90 -9.37
N GLU A 62 -7.13 -16.75 -8.05
CA GLU A 62 -8.26 -17.19 -7.25
C GLU A 62 -8.51 -16.31 -6.03
N LYS A 63 -9.71 -16.41 -5.48
CA LYS A 63 -10.06 -15.73 -4.23
C LYS A 63 -9.41 -16.42 -3.02
N LEU A 64 -8.95 -15.64 -2.07
CA LEU A 64 -8.51 -16.16 -0.78
C LEU A 64 -9.72 -16.48 0.12
N PRO A 65 -9.66 -17.53 0.96
CA PRO A 65 -10.68 -17.83 1.94
C PRO A 65 -10.80 -16.68 2.96
N ASN A 66 -11.98 -16.55 3.57
CA ASN A 66 -12.17 -15.59 4.64
C ASN A 66 -11.26 -15.89 5.82
N TRP A 67 -10.77 -14.81 6.46
CA TRP A 67 -10.00 -14.97 7.69
C TRP A 67 -10.89 -15.43 8.85
N TYR A 68 -10.32 -16.23 9.73
CA TYR A 68 -11.02 -16.68 10.95
C TYR A 68 -11.47 -15.49 11.83
N LYS A 69 -10.64 -14.44 11.91
CA LYS A 69 -10.96 -13.18 12.58
C LYS A 69 -10.75 -12.03 11.60
N PRO A 70 -11.72 -11.10 11.50
CA PRO A 70 -11.54 -9.91 10.69
C PRO A 70 -10.31 -9.08 11.11
N CYS A 71 -9.65 -8.50 10.13
CA CYS A 71 -8.58 -7.52 10.33
C CYS A 71 -9.17 -6.20 10.84
N PRO A 72 -8.81 -5.71 12.02
CA PRO A 72 -9.21 -4.38 12.45
C PRO A 72 -8.51 -3.31 11.62
N ILE A 73 -9.29 -2.36 11.07
CA ILE A 73 -8.81 -1.18 10.36
C ILE A 73 -9.14 0.06 11.20
N SER A 74 -8.11 0.83 11.56
CA SER A 74 -8.28 2.14 12.22
C SER A 74 -8.09 3.26 11.18
N VAL A 75 -9.09 4.11 11.02
CA VAL A 75 -9.13 5.17 10.01
C VAL A 75 -8.97 6.54 10.66
N LYS A 76 -7.98 7.31 10.19
CA LYS A 76 -7.80 8.73 10.53
C LYS A 76 -7.94 9.57 9.27
N VAL A 77 -9.10 10.19 9.07
CA VAL A 77 -9.38 11.05 7.91
C VAL A 77 -9.08 12.51 8.23
N GLY A 78 -8.53 13.25 7.25
CA GLY A 78 -8.23 14.68 7.35
C GLY A 78 -7.30 15.17 6.26
N GLN A 79 -7.01 16.48 6.27
CA GLN A 79 -5.99 17.10 5.40
C GLN A 79 -4.59 16.83 5.97
N ILE A 80 -4.22 15.56 6.00
CA ILE A 80 -2.94 15.05 6.52
C ILE A 80 -2.28 14.16 5.47
N GLY A 81 -0.98 13.89 5.61
CA GLY A 81 -0.27 12.98 4.73
C GLY A 81 -0.96 11.63 4.64
N ALA A 82 -1.20 11.18 3.40
CA ALA A 82 -1.77 9.87 3.17
C ALA A 82 -0.73 8.78 3.51
N GLY A 83 -1.18 7.70 4.13
CA GLY A 83 -0.33 6.57 4.47
C GLY A 83 -1.06 5.54 5.30
N GLY A 84 -0.45 4.37 5.42
CA GLY A 84 -1.00 3.28 6.19
C GLY A 84 0.08 2.40 6.78
N SER A 85 -0.36 1.39 7.51
CA SER A 85 0.50 0.30 7.96
C SER A 85 -0.34 -0.95 8.13
N THR A 86 0.16 -2.08 7.66
CA THR A 86 -0.40 -3.40 7.90
C THR A 86 0.59 -4.22 8.69
N THR A 87 0.13 -4.76 9.82
CA THR A 87 0.93 -5.63 10.68
C THR A 87 0.29 -7.00 10.80
N PHE A 88 1.12 -8.02 10.88
CA PHE A 88 0.75 -9.42 11.04
C PHE A 88 1.92 -10.21 11.60
N THR A 89 1.66 -11.44 12.02
CA THR A 89 2.67 -12.35 12.58
C THR A 89 2.79 -13.58 11.70
N PHE A 90 4.02 -13.99 11.41
CA PHE A 90 4.32 -15.29 10.83
C PHE A 90 4.75 -16.27 11.95
N ASP A 91 4.13 -17.43 11.99
CA ASP A 91 4.53 -18.51 12.89
C ASP A 91 4.26 -19.85 12.25
N ASN A 92 5.27 -20.71 12.18
CA ASN A 92 5.19 -22.09 11.65
C ASN A 92 4.51 -22.20 10.26
N GLY A 93 4.75 -21.21 9.37
CA GLY A 93 4.14 -21.16 8.03
C GLY A 93 2.70 -20.68 8.01
N GLU A 94 2.18 -20.19 9.12
CA GLU A 94 0.89 -19.51 9.22
C GLU A 94 1.09 -17.99 9.32
N VAL A 95 0.06 -17.24 8.91
CA VAL A 95 0.02 -15.77 9.05
C VAL A 95 -1.28 -15.37 9.72
N PHE A 96 -1.19 -14.57 10.76
CA PHE A 96 -2.33 -14.16 11.59
C PHE A 96 -2.05 -12.84 12.32
N GLY A 97 -3.02 -12.39 13.12
CA GLY A 97 -2.87 -11.18 13.94
C GLY A 97 -2.93 -9.90 13.11
N TRP A 98 -3.65 -9.94 12.00
CA TRP A 98 -3.86 -8.82 11.09
C TRP A 98 -4.30 -7.56 11.81
N ARG A 99 -3.67 -6.43 11.52
CA ARG A 99 -4.07 -5.09 11.94
C ARG A 99 -3.69 -4.09 10.87
N MET A 100 -4.56 -3.14 10.60
CA MET A 100 -4.33 -2.12 9.61
C MET A 100 -4.65 -0.73 10.18
N LYS A 101 -3.82 0.25 9.85
CA LYS A 101 -4.07 1.67 10.12
C LYS A 101 -3.97 2.42 8.82
N VAL A 102 -4.90 3.32 8.57
CA VAL A 102 -4.92 4.14 7.35
C VAL A 102 -5.21 5.59 7.69
N GLN A 103 -4.55 6.52 7.01
CA GLN A 103 -4.76 7.95 7.19
C GLN A 103 -4.65 8.72 5.88
N GLY A 104 -5.25 9.92 5.84
CA GLY A 104 -5.24 10.80 4.68
C GLY A 104 -6.58 11.47 4.43
N SER A 105 -6.77 12.07 3.26
CA SER A 105 -8.11 12.42 2.77
C SER A 105 -8.91 11.14 2.47
N GLU A 106 -10.23 11.22 2.50
CA GLU A 106 -11.09 10.06 2.18
C GLU A 106 -10.74 9.47 0.81
N GLU A 107 -10.58 10.31 -0.19
CA GLU A 107 -10.18 9.91 -1.55
C GLU A 107 -8.88 9.10 -1.53
N ARG A 108 -7.81 9.63 -0.91
CA ARG A 108 -6.51 8.97 -0.84
C ARG A 108 -6.50 7.67 -0.05
N ILE A 109 -7.33 7.59 0.98
CA ILE A 109 -7.52 6.34 1.73
C ILE A 109 -8.09 5.27 0.80
N LEU A 110 -9.11 5.60 0.00
CA LEU A 110 -9.82 4.64 -0.82
C LEU A 110 -9.07 4.24 -2.10
N ASP A 111 -8.44 5.22 -2.78
CA ASP A 111 -7.80 5.00 -4.08
C ASP A 111 -6.33 4.53 -4.03
N SER A 112 -5.65 4.79 -2.92
CA SER A 112 -4.22 4.51 -2.81
C SER A 112 -3.85 3.73 -1.55
N VAL A 113 -4.30 4.17 -0.36
CA VAL A 113 -3.83 3.55 0.88
C VAL A 113 -4.43 2.15 1.08
N ILE A 114 -5.74 1.98 0.91
CA ILE A 114 -6.39 0.68 1.06
C ILE A 114 -5.84 -0.37 0.08
N PRO A 115 -5.78 -0.13 -1.25
CA PRO A 115 -5.21 -1.13 -2.15
C PRO A 115 -3.77 -1.50 -1.81
N HIS A 116 -2.94 -0.52 -1.40
CA HIS A 116 -1.58 -0.78 -0.96
C HIS A 116 -1.53 -1.68 0.27
N GLU A 117 -2.24 -1.33 1.34
CA GLU A 117 -2.24 -2.08 2.60
C GLU A 117 -2.88 -3.47 2.46
N VAL A 118 -3.90 -3.60 1.62
CA VAL A 118 -4.50 -4.90 1.31
C VAL A 118 -3.54 -5.78 0.53
N ASN A 119 -2.73 -5.21 -0.39
CA ASN A 119 -1.72 -5.98 -1.14
C ASN A 119 -0.73 -6.71 -0.21
N HIS A 120 -0.28 -6.07 0.87
CA HIS A 120 0.55 -6.73 1.87
C HIS A 120 -0.11 -7.98 2.46
N THR A 121 -1.43 -7.95 2.67
CA THR A 121 -2.15 -9.12 3.19
C THR A 121 -2.21 -10.26 2.19
N ILE A 122 -2.32 -9.97 0.88
CA ILE A 122 -2.30 -10.98 -0.17
C ILE A 122 -0.92 -11.66 -0.22
N PHE A 123 0.15 -10.85 -0.25
CA PHE A 123 1.52 -11.36 -0.28
C PHE A 123 1.88 -12.14 0.98
N ALA A 124 1.51 -11.65 2.16
CA ALA A 124 1.73 -12.37 3.40
C ALA A 124 0.97 -13.71 3.43
N SER A 125 -0.26 -13.76 2.92
CA SER A 125 -1.07 -14.99 2.83
C SER A 125 -0.45 -16.01 1.85
N HIS A 126 0.15 -15.54 0.75
CA HIS A 126 0.77 -16.39 -0.26
C HIS A 126 2.14 -16.92 0.19
N PHE A 127 3.06 -16.02 0.56
CA PHE A 127 4.43 -16.39 0.87
C PHE A 127 4.61 -16.98 2.27
N ARG A 128 3.77 -16.61 3.23
CA ARG A 128 3.79 -17.04 4.63
C ARG A 128 5.14 -16.83 5.33
N ARG A 129 5.88 -15.82 4.87
CA ARG A 129 7.18 -15.39 5.38
C ARG A 129 7.48 -13.96 4.92
N PRO A 130 8.39 -13.23 5.62
CA PRO A 130 8.77 -11.88 5.22
C PRO A 130 9.42 -11.85 3.84
N LEU A 131 9.02 -10.87 3.04
CA LEU A 131 9.65 -10.54 1.76
C LEU A 131 10.74 -9.47 1.93
N PRO A 132 11.69 -9.36 0.97
CA PRO A 132 12.48 -8.15 0.82
C PRO A 132 11.59 -6.93 0.61
N ARG A 133 11.92 -5.81 1.25
CA ARG A 133 11.08 -4.62 1.26
C ARG A 133 10.74 -4.09 -0.13
N TRP A 134 11.71 -4.04 -1.03
CA TRP A 134 11.49 -3.60 -2.39
C TRP A 134 10.38 -4.37 -3.11
N ALA A 135 10.29 -5.69 -2.87
CA ALA A 135 9.33 -6.55 -3.54
C ALA A 135 7.92 -6.36 -3.00
N ASP A 136 7.79 -6.25 -1.68
CA ASP A 136 6.52 -6.05 -0.99
C ASP A 136 5.95 -4.65 -1.28
N GLU A 137 6.75 -3.61 -1.05
CA GLU A 137 6.38 -2.21 -1.27
C GLU A 137 6.19 -1.88 -2.76
N GLY A 138 7.10 -2.39 -3.61
CA GLY A 138 7.03 -2.16 -5.05
C GLY A 138 5.77 -2.74 -5.68
N ALA A 139 5.39 -3.95 -5.29
CA ALA A 139 4.18 -4.60 -5.76
C ALA A 139 2.91 -3.90 -5.24
N ALA A 140 2.91 -3.45 -3.97
CA ALA A 140 1.79 -2.72 -3.40
C ALA A 140 1.56 -1.38 -4.12
N THR A 141 2.63 -0.66 -4.46
CA THR A 141 2.57 0.63 -5.18
C THR A 141 2.03 0.49 -6.62
N LEU A 142 2.10 -0.68 -7.24
CA LEU A 142 1.51 -0.91 -8.57
C LEU A 142 -0.02 -0.67 -8.59
N PHE A 143 -0.68 -0.77 -7.45
CA PHE A 143 -2.13 -0.62 -7.30
C PHE A 143 -2.56 0.72 -6.67
N GLU A 144 -1.61 1.60 -6.40
CA GLU A 144 -1.92 2.96 -5.96
C GLU A 144 -2.36 3.83 -7.13
N HIS A 145 -3.08 4.90 -6.84
CA HIS A 145 -3.48 5.88 -7.85
C HIS A 145 -2.27 6.46 -8.60
N ARG A 146 -2.47 6.79 -9.88
CA ARG A 146 -1.40 7.27 -10.77
C ARG A 146 -0.60 8.45 -10.23
N SER A 147 -1.20 9.32 -9.42
CA SER A 147 -0.47 10.43 -8.80
C SER A 147 0.58 9.97 -7.80
N GLU A 148 0.33 8.89 -7.04
CA GLU A 148 1.32 8.31 -6.14
C GLU A 148 2.43 7.61 -6.92
N GLN A 149 2.07 6.86 -7.96
CA GLN A 149 3.05 6.27 -8.88
C GLN A 149 3.95 7.34 -9.52
N ALA A 150 3.38 8.47 -9.96
CA ALA A 150 4.12 9.61 -10.48
C ALA A 150 5.09 10.23 -9.45
N ARG A 151 4.69 10.27 -8.17
CA ARG A 151 5.58 10.70 -7.08
C ARG A 151 6.78 9.77 -6.91
N GLN A 152 6.58 8.45 -6.98
CA GLN A 152 7.68 7.48 -6.95
C GLN A 152 8.64 7.71 -8.13
N LEU A 153 8.12 7.88 -9.35
CA LEU A 153 8.95 8.18 -10.52
C LEU A 153 9.71 9.51 -10.39
N ASN A 154 9.09 10.55 -9.82
CA ASN A 154 9.77 11.82 -9.56
C ASN A 154 10.90 11.67 -8.54
N THR A 155 10.71 10.87 -7.49
CA THR A 155 11.75 10.54 -6.51
C THR A 155 12.88 9.75 -7.17
N LEU A 156 12.55 8.72 -7.94
CA LEU A 156 13.52 7.92 -8.71
C LEU A 156 14.38 8.79 -9.63
N ASN A 157 13.76 9.69 -10.41
CA ASN A 157 14.48 10.58 -11.31
C ASN A 157 15.47 11.52 -10.59
N ARG A 158 15.19 11.87 -9.34
CA ARG A 158 16.12 12.68 -8.51
C ARG A 158 17.31 11.88 -8.00
N VAL A 159 17.15 10.60 -7.73
CA VAL A 159 18.18 9.78 -7.07
C VAL A 159 19.00 8.93 -8.03
N VAL A 160 18.46 8.53 -9.19
CA VAL A 160 19.06 7.53 -10.08
C VAL A 160 20.47 7.86 -10.56
N LYS A 161 20.84 9.15 -10.62
CA LYS A 161 22.18 9.64 -11.03
C LYS A 161 23.04 10.12 -9.87
N THR A 162 22.67 9.79 -8.64
CA THR A 162 23.34 10.27 -7.43
C THR A 162 23.83 9.10 -6.60
N SER A 163 24.64 9.38 -5.57
CA SER A 163 25.05 8.40 -4.56
C SER A 163 23.93 7.96 -3.62
N LYS A 164 22.75 8.53 -3.74
CA LYS A 164 21.56 8.12 -2.97
C LYS A 164 20.84 6.90 -3.57
N ARG A 165 21.20 6.53 -4.79
CA ARG A 165 20.71 5.31 -5.42
C ARG A 165 21.18 4.09 -4.64
N ILE A 166 20.28 3.16 -4.40
CA ILE A 166 20.59 1.87 -3.78
C ILE A 166 21.07 0.89 -4.87
N PRO A 167 22.29 0.33 -4.79
CA PRO A 167 22.73 -0.71 -5.72
C PRO A 167 21.75 -1.89 -5.73
N LEU A 168 21.44 -2.45 -6.90
CA LEU A 168 20.45 -3.53 -6.99
C LEU A 168 20.78 -4.72 -6.10
N GLN A 169 22.06 -5.09 -5.99
CA GLN A 169 22.49 -6.17 -5.09
C GLN A 169 22.10 -5.93 -3.62
N GLU A 170 22.15 -4.68 -3.17
CA GLU A 170 21.71 -4.27 -1.84
C GLU A 170 20.20 -4.22 -1.74
N LEU A 171 19.53 -3.54 -2.70
CA LEU A 171 18.07 -3.41 -2.76
C LEU A 171 17.36 -4.76 -2.63
N LEU A 172 17.86 -5.78 -3.35
CA LEU A 172 17.30 -7.14 -3.34
C LEU A 172 17.34 -7.80 -1.95
N THR A 173 18.19 -7.35 -1.04
CA THR A 173 18.40 -7.99 0.27
C THR A 173 17.85 -7.20 1.45
N ILE A 174 17.40 -5.96 1.25
CA ILE A 174 16.84 -5.11 2.32
C ILE A 174 15.57 -5.74 2.89
N ARG A 175 15.61 -6.10 4.18
CA ARG A 175 14.47 -6.66 4.92
C ARG A 175 13.88 -5.69 5.95
N GLU A 176 14.70 -4.77 6.46
CA GLU A 176 14.32 -3.73 7.41
C GLU A 176 14.31 -2.37 6.71
N TYR A 177 13.49 -1.44 7.20
CA TYR A 177 13.51 -0.09 6.65
C TYR A 177 14.78 0.63 7.05
N PRO A 178 15.38 1.43 6.15
CA PRO A 178 16.44 2.36 6.50
C PRO A 178 15.99 3.33 7.61
N GLU A 179 16.93 3.80 8.43
CA GLU A 179 16.63 4.76 9.50
C GLU A 179 16.26 6.15 8.95
N ALA A 180 16.97 6.59 7.90
CA ALA A 180 16.74 7.89 7.30
C ALA A 180 15.52 7.86 6.37
N MET A 181 14.57 8.79 6.56
CA MET A 181 13.36 8.89 5.75
C MET A 181 13.64 9.05 4.26
N GLU A 182 14.72 9.74 3.88
CA GLU A 182 15.12 9.91 2.50
C GLU A 182 15.47 8.56 1.84
N ASP A 183 16.14 7.68 2.56
CA ASP A 183 16.52 6.35 2.10
C ASP A 183 15.28 5.43 2.03
N VAL A 184 14.33 5.58 2.95
CA VAL A 184 13.02 4.92 2.88
C VAL A 184 12.30 5.33 1.60
N LEU A 185 12.22 6.62 1.28
CA LEU A 185 11.57 7.11 0.06
C LEU A 185 12.29 6.61 -1.21
N THR A 186 13.61 6.48 -1.16
CA THR A 186 14.40 5.89 -2.25
C THR A 186 14.07 4.40 -2.43
N LEU A 187 14.00 3.64 -1.34
CA LEU A 187 13.61 2.23 -1.35
C LEU A 187 12.23 2.03 -2.00
N TYR A 188 11.24 2.86 -1.65
CA TYR A 188 9.90 2.81 -2.26
C TYR A 188 9.95 3.11 -3.76
N ALA A 189 10.66 4.17 -4.14
CA ALA A 189 10.75 4.59 -5.54
C ALA A 189 11.47 3.54 -6.41
N GLU A 190 12.57 2.98 -5.92
CA GLU A 190 13.31 1.95 -6.63
C GLU A 190 12.57 0.61 -6.61
N GLY A 191 11.92 0.24 -5.50
CA GLY A 191 11.08 -0.95 -5.40
C GLY A 191 9.92 -0.92 -6.40
N TYR A 192 9.17 0.19 -6.46
CA TYR A 192 8.12 0.39 -7.46
C TYR A 192 8.65 0.30 -8.88
N SER A 193 9.77 0.97 -9.16
CA SER A 193 10.37 0.99 -10.49
C SER A 193 10.83 -0.41 -10.92
N LEU A 194 11.49 -1.15 -10.03
CA LEU A 194 11.96 -2.51 -10.32
C LEU A 194 10.78 -3.48 -10.53
N ALA A 195 9.76 -3.44 -9.65
CA ALA A 195 8.56 -4.25 -9.82
C ALA A 195 7.87 -3.94 -11.16
N SER A 196 7.70 -2.65 -11.49
CA SER A 196 7.13 -2.20 -12.76
C SER A 196 7.97 -2.68 -13.96
N PHE A 197 9.30 -2.59 -13.91
CA PHE A 197 10.19 -3.08 -14.96
C PHE A 197 10.05 -4.60 -15.15
N LEU A 198 10.08 -5.38 -14.07
CA LEU A 198 9.96 -6.84 -14.12
C LEU A 198 8.60 -7.29 -14.67
N MET A 199 7.51 -6.62 -14.28
CA MET A 199 6.18 -6.89 -14.85
C MET A 199 6.14 -6.69 -16.37
N ARG A 200 6.87 -5.69 -16.89
CA ARG A 200 6.92 -5.38 -18.33
C ARG A 200 7.76 -6.36 -19.14
N GLN A 201 8.69 -7.09 -18.51
CA GLN A 201 9.47 -8.15 -19.18
C GLN A 201 8.61 -9.35 -19.61
N LYS A 202 7.42 -9.45 -19.05
CA LYS A 202 6.45 -10.53 -19.36
C LYS A 202 5.15 -9.92 -19.88
N LYS A 203 4.47 -10.64 -20.77
CA LYS A 203 3.23 -10.16 -21.38
C LYS A 203 2.00 -10.78 -20.71
N GLY A 204 0.94 -9.97 -20.57
CA GLY A 204 -0.38 -10.41 -20.15
C GLY A 204 -0.47 -10.92 -18.71
N GLU A 205 -1.49 -11.71 -18.42
CA GLU A 205 -1.82 -12.25 -17.09
C GLU A 205 -0.67 -13.06 -16.46
N ASN A 206 0.22 -13.58 -17.29
CA ASN A 206 1.35 -14.37 -16.81
C ASN A 206 2.43 -13.55 -16.06
N ALA A 207 2.46 -12.23 -16.23
CA ALA A 207 3.49 -11.38 -15.61
C ALA A 207 3.46 -11.46 -14.08
N ARG A 208 2.27 -11.42 -13.46
CA ARG A 208 2.13 -11.48 -12.01
C ARG A 208 2.51 -12.85 -11.46
N LYS A 209 2.07 -13.93 -12.11
CA LYS A 209 2.48 -15.27 -11.72
C LYS A 209 3.99 -15.45 -11.80
N VAL A 210 4.62 -14.99 -12.90
CA VAL A 210 6.09 -15.06 -13.05
C VAL A 210 6.79 -14.25 -11.96
N TYR A 211 6.26 -13.11 -11.56
CA TYR A 211 6.80 -12.30 -10.47
C TYR A 211 6.75 -13.04 -9.13
N LEU A 212 5.63 -13.69 -8.79
CA LEU A 212 5.51 -14.48 -7.56
C LEU A 212 6.46 -15.68 -7.59
N ASP A 213 6.48 -16.46 -8.68
CA ASP A 213 7.37 -17.62 -8.85
C ASP A 213 8.85 -17.20 -8.76
N PHE A 214 9.20 -16.03 -9.33
CA PHE A 214 10.53 -15.45 -9.23
C PHE A 214 10.94 -15.14 -7.80
N LEU A 215 10.06 -14.46 -7.04
CA LEU A 215 10.34 -14.14 -5.64
C LEU A 215 10.48 -15.42 -4.80
N GLU A 216 9.61 -16.41 -5.03
CA GLU A 216 9.66 -17.67 -4.32
C GLU A 216 10.96 -18.43 -4.56
N ASP A 217 11.38 -18.54 -5.82
CA ASP A 217 12.62 -19.18 -6.19
C ASP A 217 13.86 -18.43 -5.66
N ALA A 218 13.86 -17.09 -5.76
CA ALA A 218 14.96 -16.28 -5.26
C ALA A 218 15.16 -16.45 -3.74
N MET A 219 14.08 -16.55 -2.99
CA MET A 219 14.13 -16.77 -1.55
C MET A 219 14.51 -18.19 -1.15
N ARG A 220 14.37 -19.16 -2.05
CA ARG A 220 14.77 -20.57 -1.82
C ARG A 220 16.18 -20.86 -2.30
N SER A 221 16.67 -20.13 -3.30
CA SER A 221 17.99 -20.34 -3.91
C SER A 221 18.88 -19.10 -3.79
N ASN A 222 18.97 -18.33 -4.87
CA ASN A 222 19.65 -17.05 -4.92
C ASN A 222 19.09 -16.19 -6.08
N TRP A 223 19.38 -14.90 -6.04
CA TRP A 223 18.87 -13.93 -7.00
C TRP A 223 19.34 -14.21 -8.44
N ASP A 224 20.60 -14.54 -8.66
CA ASP A 224 21.13 -14.80 -10.01
C ASP A 224 20.43 -15.98 -10.69
N GLN A 225 20.20 -17.07 -9.97
CA GLN A 225 19.50 -18.24 -10.52
C GLN A 225 18.05 -17.91 -10.84
N ALA A 226 17.36 -17.23 -9.94
CA ALA A 226 15.97 -16.86 -10.14
C ALA A 226 15.79 -15.84 -11.29
N ILE A 227 16.65 -14.83 -11.37
CA ILE A 227 16.68 -13.84 -12.46
C ILE A 227 16.87 -14.52 -13.80
N ARG A 228 17.84 -15.43 -13.89
CA ARG A 228 18.10 -16.20 -15.11
C ARG A 228 16.91 -17.06 -15.52
N LYS A 229 16.34 -17.78 -14.57
CA LYS A 229 15.21 -18.70 -14.81
C LYS A 229 13.97 -17.98 -15.29
N HIS A 230 13.59 -16.89 -14.62
CA HIS A 230 12.30 -16.25 -14.82
C HIS A 230 12.35 -15.11 -15.84
N TYR A 231 13.48 -14.38 -15.93
CA TYR A 231 13.59 -13.19 -16.77
C TYR A 231 14.66 -13.29 -17.87
N GLY A 232 15.56 -14.30 -17.82
CA GLY A 232 16.56 -14.53 -18.84
C GLY A 232 17.78 -13.61 -18.75
N PHE A 233 17.90 -12.77 -17.72
CA PHE A 233 19.13 -12.01 -17.47
C PHE A 233 20.20 -12.94 -16.90
N GLU A 234 21.45 -12.69 -17.24
CA GLU A 234 22.57 -13.55 -16.84
C GLU A 234 22.78 -13.55 -15.31
N ASN A 235 22.68 -12.39 -14.68
CA ASN A 235 22.91 -12.17 -13.25
C ASN A 235 22.28 -10.84 -12.79
N VAL A 236 22.43 -10.50 -11.49
CA VAL A 236 21.94 -9.25 -10.90
C VAL A 236 22.51 -8.02 -11.64
N GLN A 237 23.79 -8.05 -12.02
CA GLN A 237 24.44 -6.91 -12.69
C GLN A 237 23.88 -6.67 -14.09
N SER A 238 23.53 -7.71 -14.83
CA SER A 238 22.89 -7.55 -16.15
C SER A 238 21.48 -7.01 -16.02
N LEU A 239 20.72 -7.49 -15.04
CA LEU A 239 19.40 -6.91 -14.71
C LEU A 239 19.52 -5.44 -14.32
N GLU A 240 20.46 -5.08 -13.45
CA GLU A 240 20.68 -3.71 -13.00
C GLU A 240 21.00 -2.77 -14.15
N ARG A 241 21.88 -3.19 -15.06
CA ARG A 241 22.24 -2.40 -16.26
C ARG A 241 21.02 -2.10 -17.12
N ASP A 242 20.22 -3.13 -17.41
CA ASP A 242 19.08 -2.99 -18.31
C ASP A 242 17.93 -2.21 -17.66
N TRP A 243 17.67 -2.44 -16.38
CA TRP A 243 16.74 -1.64 -15.57
C TRP A 243 17.16 -0.18 -15.49
N THR A 244 18.44 0.10 -15.23
CA THR A 244 18.98 1.47 -15.22
C THR A 244 18.83 2.13 -16.59
N GLY A 245 19.14 1.43 -17.66
CA GLY A 245 18.92 1.91 -19.02
C GLY A 245 17.47 2.29 -19.30
N TRP A 246 16.53 1.46 -18.85
CA TRP A 246 15.10 1.70 -18.96
C TRP A 246 14.67 2.95 -18.17
N ILE A 247 15.16 3.14 -16.93
CA ILE A 247 14.88 4.36 -16.13
C ILE A 247 15.39 5.60 -16.87
N LEU A 248 16.65 5.57 -17.34
CA LEU A 248 17.28 6.70 -18.02
C LEU A 248 16.60 7.05 -19.36
N ALA A 249 15.94 6.08 -19.99
CA ALA A 249 15.11 6.31 -21.18
C ALA A 249 13.71 6.88 -20.84
N GLY A 250 13.44 7.21 -19.58
CA GLY A 250 12.15 7.76 -19.13
C GLY A 250 11.11 6.71 -18.80
N SER A 251 11.52 5.48 -18.49
CA SER A 251 10.63 4.37 -18.13
C SER A 251 9.50 4.13 -19.16
N PRO A 252 9.84 4.02 -20.47
CA PRO A 252 8.84 3.98 -21.52
C PRO A 252 7.88 2.80 -21.37
N ASN A 253 6.61 3.04 -21.65
CA ASN A 253 5.63 1.97 -21.79
C ASN A 253 5.93 1.20 -23.08
N THR A 254 6.45 -0.01 -22.97
CA THR A 254 6.74 -0.88 -24.11
C THR A 254 5.49 -1.65 -24.59
N THR A 255 4.37 -1.49 -23.93
CA THR A 255 3.12 -2.16 -24.27
C THR A 255 2.29 -1.31 -25.24
N SER A 256 2.03 -1.91 -26.41
CA SER A 256 1.03 -1.47 -27.38
C SER A 256 -0.38 -1.43 -26.73
N LYS A 257 -1.18 -0.51 -27.20
CA LYS A 257 -2.63 -0.22 -27.10
C LYS A 257 -3.62 -1.22 -26.41
N GLU A 258 -3.21 -2.38 -25.94
CA GLU A 258 -4.08 -3.39 -25.32
C GLU A 258 -4.19 -3.29 -23.79
N GLU A 259 -3.35 -2.49 -23.11
CA GLU A 259 -3.44 -2.25 -21.65
C GLU A 259 -4.53 -1.25 -21.24
N VAL A 260 -5.35 -0.79 -22.17
CA VAL A 260 -6.55 0.02 -21.86
C VAL A 260 -7.60 -0.77 -21.08
N GLN A 261 -7.48 -2.09 -20.98
CA GLN A 261 -8.46 -2.94 -20.31
C GLN A 261 -8.22 -3.12 -18.78
N VAL A 262 -7.04 -2.75 -18.26
CA VAL A 262 -6.82 -2.62 -16.81
C VAL A 262 -7.47 -1.32 -16.28
N ALA A 263 -7.70 -0.34 -17.16
CA ALA A 263 -8.44 0.89 -16.85
C ALA A 263 -9.94 0.69 -16.54
N SER A 264 -10.50 -0.50 -16.72
CA SER A 264 -11.90 -0.75 -16.34
C SER A 264 -12.11 -0.97 -14.84
N THR A 265 -11.02 -1.24 -14.09
CA THR A 265 -11.05 -1.22 -12.61
C THR A 265 -10.96 0.20 -12.08
N ASP A 266 -10.23 1.09 -12.78
CA ASP A 266 -10.21 2.53 -12.48
C ASP A 266 -11.59 3.16 -12.66
N ALA A 267 -12.36 2.78 -13.70
CA ALA A 267 -13.72 3.29 -13.92
C ALA A 267 -14.71 2.87 -12.81
N ARG A 268 -14.51 1.73 -12.18
CA ARG A 268 -15.31 1.29 -11.04
C ARG A 268 -14.91 1.99 -9.73
N ALA A 269 -13.64 2.32 -9.57
CA ALA A 269 -13.15 3.14 -8.47
C ALA A 269 -13.54 4.61 -8.67
N GLU A 270 -13.49 5.14 -9.90
CA GLU A 270 -13.92 6.50 -10.25
C GLU A 270 -15.43 6.72 -10.07
N GLU A 271 -16.27 5.72 -10.30
CA GLU A 271 -17.72 5.81 -10.00
C GLU A 271 -18.01 5.96 -8.50
N ILE A 272 -17.04 5.59 -7.64
CA ILE A 272 -17.10 5.77 -6.18
C ILE A 272 -16.50 7.13 -5.74
N VAL A 273 -15.67 7.79 -6.54
CA VAL A 273 -14.77 8.90 -6.13
C VAL A 273 -15.04 10.25 -6.85
N LEU A 274 -15.97 10.37 -7.78
CA LEU A 274 -16.24 11.66 -8.46
C LEU A 274 -16.68 12.76 -7.49
N ALA A 275 -15.72 13.46 -6.87
CA ALA A 275 -15.65 14.92 -6.61
C ALA A 275 -14.43 15.30 -5.76
N SER A 276 -13.52 16.01 -6.31
CA SER A 276 -12.72 17.16 -5.81
C SER A 276 -11.20 17.08 -6.05
N ASN A 277 -10.70 18.15 -6.67
CA ASN A 277 -9.28 18.46 -6.90
C ASN A 277 -8.65 18.97 -5.60
N ALA A 278 -7.52 18.41 -5.15
CA ALA A 278 -6.59 19.03 -4.20
C ALA A 278 -5.18 18.43 -4.22
N GLU A 279 -4.20 19.24 -3.86
CA GLU A 279 -2.75 19.07 -3.97
C GLU A 279 -2.12 17.90 -3.18
N PRO A 280 -0.87 17.46 -3.52
CA PRO A 280 -0.28 16.21 -3.03
C PRO A 280 0.22 16.30 -1.59
N ALA A 281 -0.17 15.33 -0.76
CA ALA A 281 0.31 15.14 0.59
C ALA A 281 1.46 14.10 0.67
N ASN A 282 2.37 14.25 1.64
CA ASN A 282 3.47 13.31 1.90
C ASN A 282 2.93 12.00 2.51
N VAL A 283 3.33 10.87 1.94
CA VAL A 283 3.01 9.54 2.45
C VAL A 283 4.14 9.06 3.36
N ILE A 284 3.82 8.68 4.58
CA ILE A 284 4.76 8.08 5.55
C ILE A 284 4.19 6.74 5.98
N ARG A 285 4.96 5.67 5.86
CA ARG A 285 4.54 4.30 6.16
C ARG A 285 5.50 3.62 7.12
N PHE A 286 4.95 2.95 8.12
CA PHE A 286 5.69 2.15 9.08
C PHE A 286 5.02 0.78 9.24
N GLN A 287 5.81 -0.29 9.11
CA GLN A 287 5.46 -1.61 9.64
C GLN A 287 6.24 -1.80 10.94
N SER A 288 5.56 -2.18 12.00
CA SER A 288 6.22 -2.56 13.26
C SER A 288 6.69 -4.02 13.19
N PRO A 289 7.80 -4.37 13.86
CA PRO A 289 8.34 -5.72 13.89
C PRO A 289 7.40 -6.73 14.49
#